data_c7c7af321fe2e1296e5c818d99b07898
#
_entry.id   c7c7af321fe2e1296e5c818d99b07898
#
_cell.length_a   1.000
_cell.length_b   1.000
_cell.length_c   1.000
_cell.angle_alpha   90.00
_cell.angle_beta   90.00
_cell.angle_gamma   90.00
#
_symmetry.space_group_name_H-M   'P 1'
#
loop_
_entity.id
_entity.type
_entity.pdbx_description
1 polymer ?
#
loop_
_entity_poly.entity_id
_entity_poly.type
_entity_poly.pdbx_seq_one_letter_code
_entity_poly.pdbx_strand_id
1 'polypeptide(L)'
;MRHRCRGFTLLELMIVIVLIGVLVGMVSFATGVNPARQARQEANNLAGVIHQLRERAVLEGQEYGVRMSVDGYRAMRLAVRGWEPVASFYRWPDNLRPRLQHGGYVVSLGADEGSPQLLMLSSDETSSFTLTFESKDRVWLSLSSDGLGEVVIDG
;
A
#
# COMPACT_ATOMS: atom_id res chain seq x y z
N MET A 1 62.24 -13.91 -28.02
CA MET A 1 61.35 -13.13 -27.19
C MET A 1 60.83 -14.02 -26.06
N ARG A 2 61.14 -13.72 -24.82
CA ARG A 2 60.66 -14.49 -23.65
C ARG A 2 59.37 -13.87 -23.15
N HIS A 3 58.24 -14.53 -23.38
CA HIS A 3 56.98 -14.17 -22.76
C HIS A 3 57.04 -14.50 -21.25
N ARG A 4 57.08 -13.45 -20.40
CA ARG A 4 56.93 -13.61 -18.98
C ARG A 4 55.45 -13.87 -18.70
N CYS A 5 55.07 -15.13 -18.45
CA CYS A 5 53.77 -15.46 -17.86
C CYS A 5 53.77 -14.90 -16.42
N ARG A 6 53.04 -13.82 -16.21
CA ARG A 6 52.68 -13.34 -14.87
C ARG A 6 51.60 -14.24 -14.32
N GLY A 7 51.94 -15.12 -13.41
CA GLY A 7 50.97 -15.91 -12.67
C GLY A 7 50.21 -15.00 -11.69
N PHE A 8 48.90 -15.21 -11.59
CA PHE A 8 48.07 -14.58 -10.58
C PHE A 8 48.56 -14.99 -9.18
N THR A 9 48.74 -14.03 -8.28
CA THR A 9 49.16 -14.34 -6.91
C THR A 9 47.91 -14.70 -6.07
N LEU A 10 48.09 -15.61 -5.11
CA LEU A 10 47.05 -16.03 -4.18
C LEU A 10 46.52 -14.83 -3.38
N LEU A 11 47.38 -13.86 -3.09
CA LEU A 11 47.03 -12.59 -2.45
C LEU A 11 46.06 -11.75 -3.29
N GLU A 12 46.30 -11.66 -4.61
CA GLU A 12 45.45 -10.90 -5.54
C GLU A 12 44.04 -11.50 -5.62
N LEU A 13 43.94 -12.83 -5.61
CA LEU A 13 42.67 -13.53 -5.57
C LEU A 13 41.92 -13.23 -4.25
N MET A 14 42.61 -13.23 -3.10
CA MET A 14 42.02 -12.92 -1.81
C MET A 14 41.48 -11.48 -1.76
N ILE A 15 42.22 -10.51 -2.29
CA ILE A 15 41.80 -9.11 -2.34
C ILE A 15 40.54 -8.97 -3.21
N VAL A 16 40.49 -9.66 -4.35
CA VAL A 16 39.30 -9.61 -5.24
C VAL A 16 38.07 -10.18 -4.55
N ILE A 17 38.22 -11.32 -3.85
CA ILE A 17 37.08 -11.93 -3.11
C ILE A 17 36.58 -10.99 -1.99
N VAL A 18 37.48 -10.36 -1.26
CA VAL A 18 37.14 -9.39 -0.21
C VAL A 18 36.41 -8.17 -0.80
N LEU A 19 36.93 -7.62 -1.92
CA LEU A 19 36.26 -6.50 -2.61
C LEU A 19 34.85 -6.86 -3.10
N ILE A 20 34.69 -8.04 -3.69
CA ILE A 20 33.36 -8.54 -4.11
C ILE A 20 32.47 -8.69 -2.90
N GLY A 21 32.95 -9.24 -1.79
CA GLY A 21 32.16 -9.37 -0.55
C GLY A 21 31.70 -8.03 0.01
N VAL A 22 32.57 -7.01 -0.01
CA VAL A 22 32.23 -5.65 0.42
C VAL A 22 31.20 -5.01 -0.52
N LEU A 23 31.36 -5.15 -1.82
CA LEU A 23 30.40 -4.61 -2.81
C LEU A 23 29.03 -5.27 -2.68
N VAL A 24 28.97 -6.59 -2.54
CA VAL A 24 27.71 -7.32 -2.32
C VAL A 24 27.07 -6.93 -0.98
N GLY A 25 27.87 -6.74 0.07
CA GLY A 25 27.40 -6.24 1.37
C GLY A 25 26.77 -4.85 1.28
N MET A 26 27.39 -3.92 0.55
CA MET A 26 26.85 -2.56 0.36
C MET A 26 25.52 -2.55 -0.41
N VAL A 27 25.33 -3.41 -1.41
CA VAL A 27 24.09 -3.53 -2.17
C VAL A 27 22.95 -4.02 -1.27
N SER A 28 23.23 -4.95 -0.36
CA SER A 28 22.21 -5.46 0.59
C SER A 28 21.71 -4.39 1.57
N PHE A 29 22.52 -3.40 1.93
CA PHE A 29 22.12 -2.26 2.76
C PHE A 29 21.23 -1.24 2.00
N ALA A 30 21.40 -1.13 0.69
CA ALA A 30 20.64 -0.18 -0.14
C ALA A 30 19.21 -0.65 -0.48
N THR A 31 18.92 -1.94 -0.35
CA THR A 31 17.60 -2.54 -0.65
C THR A 31 16.67 -2.60 0.58
N GLY A 32 17.03 -1.98 1.69
CA GLY A 32 16.16 -1.85 2.85
C GLY A 32 14.85 -1.14 2.46
N VAL A 33 13.74 -1.88 2.42
CA VAL A 33 12.41 -1.32 2.20
C VAL A 33 12.15 -0.30 3.31
N ASN A 34 12.05 0.98 2.97
CA ASN A 34 11.69 2.03 3.91
C ASN A 34 10.18 1.96 4.18
N PRO A 35 9.73 1.53 5.38
CA PRO A 35 8.31 1.35 5.66
C PRO A 35 7.50 2.65 5.54
N ALA A 36 8.10 3.79 5.85
CA ALA A 36 7.44 5.09 5.71
C ALA A 36 7.17 5.44 4.24
N ARG A 37 8.12 5.18 3.34
CA ARG A 37 7.93 5.38 1.90
C ARG A 37 6.87 4.43 1.36
N GLN A 38 6.89 3.18 1.80
CA GLN A 38 5.92 2.19 1.40
C GLN A 38 4.51 2.54 1.89
N ALA A 39 4.36 2.93 3.16
CA ALA A 39 3.08 3.40 3.70
C ALA A 39 2.53 4.60 2.90
N ARG A 40 3.38 5.56 2.54
CA ARG A 40 2.99 6.71 1.71
C ARG A 40 2.55 6.30 0.31
N GLN A 41 3.23 5.34 -0.30
CA GLN A 41 2.86 4.80 -1.60
C GLN A 41 1.49 4.11 -1.55
N GLU A 42 1.24 3.29 -0.52
CA GLU A 42 -0.03 2.61 -0.32
C GLU A 42 -1.18 3.59 -0.06
N ALA A 43 -0.93 4.64 0.74
CA ALA A 43 -1.91 5.69 0.96
C ALA A 43 -2.26 6.44 -0.33
N ASN A 44 -1.27 6.79 -1.15
CA ASN A 44 -1.51 7.43 -2.45
C ASN A 44 -2.28 6.51 -3.41
N ASN A 45 -1.94 5.21 -3.45
CA ASN A 45 -2.64 4.24 -4.27
C ASN A 45 -4.13 4.15 -3.88
N LEU A 46 -4.41 4.01 -2.57
CA LEU A 46 -5.78 3.94 -2.07
C LEU A 46 -6.54 5.26 -2.28
N ALA A 47 -5.91 6.41 -2.03
CA ALA A 47 -6.51 7.72 -2.30
C ALA A 47 -6.89 7.86 -3.78
N GLY A 48 -6.03 7.41 -4.70
CA GLY A 48 -6.32 7.37 -6.13
C GLY A 48 -7.52 6.48 -6.48
N VAL A 49 -7.62 5.30 -5.85
CA VAL A 49 -8.77 4.41 -6.03
C VAL A 49 -10.05 5.06 -5.52
N ILE A 50 -10.04 5.66 -4.34
CA ILE A 50 -11.20 6.35 -3.77
C ILE A 50 -11.65 7.49 -4.70
N HIS A 51 -10.71 8.29 -5.18
CA HIS A 51 -11.01 9.39 -6.11
C HIS A 51 -11.66 8.88 -7.41
N GLN A 52 -11.10 7.85 -8.04
CA GLN A 52 -11.67 7.24 -9.26
C GLN A 52 -13.07 6.66 -9.02
N LEU A 53 -13.29 5.98 -7.89
CA LEU A 53 -14.60 5.41 -7.58
C LEU A 53 -15.62 6.51 -7.28
N ARG A 54 -15.23 7.62 -6.65
CA ARG A 54 -16.08 8.78 -6.42
C ARG A 54 -16.51 9.43 -7.73
N GLU A 55 -15.57 9.67 -8.65
CA GLU A 55 -15.90 10.19 -9.98
C GLU A 55 -16.86 9.26 -10.73
N ARG A 56 -16.61 7.95 -10.70
CA ARG A 56 -17.48 6.97 -11.33
C ARG A 56 -18.87 6.93 -10.71
N ALA A 57 -18.95 7.03 -9.38
CA ALA A 57 -20.23 7.06 -8.67
C ALA A 57 -21.13 8.21 -9.17
N VAL A 58 -20.56 9.40 -9.30
CA VAL A 58 -21.27 10.59 -9.82
C VAL A 58 -21.63 10.44 -11.29
N LEU A 59 -20.67 10.02 -12.15
CA LEU A 59 -20.87 9.92 -13.59
C LEU A 59 -21.87 8.82 -13.99
N GLU A 60 -21.82 7.69 -13.30
CA GLU A 60 -22.68 6.54 -13.60
C GLU A 60 -24.00 6.54 -12.80
N GLY A 61 -24.14 7.43 -11.82
CA GLY A 61 -25.30 7.48 -10.92
C GLY A 61 -25.45 6.20 -10.10
N GLN A 62 -24.33 5.54 -9.76
CA GLN A 62 -24.27 4.28 -9.02
C GLN A 62 -23.39 4.42 -7.80
N GLU A 63 -23.64 3.59 -6.80
CA GLU A 63 -22.83 3.59 -5.60
C GLU A 63 -21.66 2.62 -5.71
N TYR A 64 -20.51 3.10 -5.30
CA TYR A 64 -19.27 2.35 -5.22
C TYR A 64 -18.79 2.27 -3.78
N GLY A 65 -17.87 1.35 -3.52
CA GLY A 65 -17.26 1.22 -2.19
C GLY A 65 -15.91 0.55 -2.24
N VAL A 66 -15.16 0.69 -1.16
CA VAL A 66 -13.94 -0.08 -0.92
C VAL A 66 -14.18 -0.98 0.26
N ARG A 67 -14.09 -2.28 0.02
CA ARG A 67 -14.10 -3.29 1.06
C ARG A 67 -12.68 -3.50 1.55
N MET A 68 -12.48 -3.22 2.83
CA MET A 68 -11.17 -3.32 3.49
C MET A 68 -11.09 -4.61 4.28
N SER A 69 -9.95 -5.26 4.24
CA SER A 69 -9.61 -6.43 5.05
C SER A 69 -8.22 -6.29 5.66
N VAL A 70 -7.86 -7.20 6.56
CA VAL A 70 -6.50 -7.24 7.15
C VAL A 70 -5.41 -7.45 6.11
N ASP A 71 -5.73 -8.17 5.02
CA ASP A 71 -4.75 -8.56 3.99
C ASP A 71 -4.73 -7.63 2.76
N GLY A 72 -5.74 -6.75 2.61
CA GLY A 72 -5.83 -5.93 1.42
C GLY A 72 -7.16 -5.20 1.30
N TYR A 73 -7.48 -4.76 0.09
CA TYR A 73 -8.76 -4.13 -0.21
C TYR A 73 -9.28 -4.50 -1.60
N ARG A 74 -10.56 -4.28 -1.81
CA ARG A 74 -11.24 -4.53 -3.07
C ARG A 74 -12.25 -3.42 -3.39
N ALA A 75 -12.22 -2.93 -4.63
CA ALA A 75 -13.25 -2.01 -5.13
C ALA A 75 -14.52 -2.79 -5.47
N MET A 76 -15.65 -2.24 -5.02
CA MET A 76 -16.98 -2.81 -5.13
C MET A 76 -17.95 -1.82 -5.79
N ARG A 77 -19.01 -2.35 -6.41
CA ARG A 77 -20.14 -1.58 -6.93
C ARG A 77 -21.43 -2.15 -6.37
N LEU A 78 -22.38 -1.30 -6.06
CA LEU A 78 -23.71 -1.75 -5.66
C LEU A 78 -24.54 -2.10 -6.90
N ALA A 79 -24.82 -3.38 -7.07
CA ALA A 79 -25.68 -3.90 -8.13
C ALA A 79 -27.04 -4.33 -7.56
N VAL A 80 -27.97 -4.74 -8.41
CA VAL A 80 -29.34 -5.15 -8.00
C VAL A 80 -29.34 -6.28 -6.97
N ARG A 81 -28.35 -7.19 -7.01
CA ARG A 81 -28.24 -8.33 -6.10
C ARG A 81 -27.35 -8.07 -4.88
N GLY A 82 -26.79 -6.87 -4.77
CA GLY A 82 -25.88 -6.50 -3.70
C GLY A 82 -24.52 -6.03 -4.21
N TRP A 83 -23.54 -6.02 -3.33
CA TRP A 83 -22.19 -5.56 -3.65
C TRP A 83 -21.41 -6.55 -4.51
N GLU A 84 -20.94 -6.10 -5.66
CA GLU A 84 -20.17 -6.89 -6.61
C GLU A 84 -18.75 -6.31 -6.78
N PRO A 85 -17.71 -7.14 -6.88
CA PRO A 85 -16.35 -6.67 -7.12
C PRO A 85 -16.22 -6.09 -8.54
N VAL A 86 -15.56 -4.93 -8.65
CA VAL A 86 -15.25 -4.27 -9.94
C VAL A 86 -13.77 -4.28 -10.27
N ALA A 87 -12.94 -4.73 -9.34
CA ALA A 87 -11.50 -4.88 -9.53
C ALA A 87 -10.98 -6.12 -8.79
N SER A 88 -9.77 -6.54 -9.13
CA SER A 88 -9.05 -7.58 -8.42
C SER A 88 -8.76 -7.16 -6.99
N PHE A 89 -8.58 -8.14 -6.11
CA PHE A 89 -8.15 -7.89 -4.74
C PHE A 89 -6.71 -7.34 -4.74
N TYR A 90 -6.53 -6.20 -4.10
CA TYR A 90 -5.20 -5.61 -3.87
C TYR A 90 -4.70 -5.99 -2.49
N ARG A 91 -3.52 -6.58 -2.41
CA ARG A 91 -2.92 -7.06 -1.17
C ARG A 91 -2.00 -6.01 -0.57
N TRP A 92 -2.15 -5.75 0.73
CA TRP A 92 -1.19 -4.91 1.46
C TRP A 92 0.18 -5.56 1.51
N PRO A 93 1.26 -4.76 1.57
CA PRO A 93 2.58 -5.27 1.92
C PRO A 93 2.59 -5.90 3.33
N ASP A 94 3.29 -7.03 3.49
CA ASP A 94 3.28 -7.83 4.73
C ASP A 94 3.75 -7.08 5.98
N ASN A 95 4.52 -6.01 5.79
CA ASN A 95 5.05 -5.18 6.88
C ASN A 95 4.15 -4.01 7.28
N LEU A 96 3.02 -3.79 6.59
CA LEU A 96 2.05 -2.76 6.90
C LEU A 96 0.74 -3.37 7.42
N ARG A 97 0.18 -2.77 8.46
CA ARG A 97 -1.12 -3.14 9.01
C ARG A 97 -2.06 -1.94 8.94
N PRO A 98 -3.18 -2.08 8.24
CA PRO A 98 -4.19 -1.04 8.20
C PRO A 98 -5.02 -1.05 9.49
N ARG A 99 -5.30 0.14 10.03
CA ARG A 99 -6.27 0.34 11.11
C ARG A 99 -7.30 1.35 10.65
N LEU A 100 -8.52 0.91 10.48
CA LEU A 100 -9.63 1.75 10.04
C LEU A 100 -10.43 2.26 11.24
N GLN A 101 -10.83 3.53 11.18
CA GLN A 101 -11.72 4.16 12.15
C GLN A 101 -12.86 4.90 11.43
N HIS A 102 -14.06 4.82 11.99
CA HIS A 102 -15.22 5.61 11.61
C HIS A 102 -15.70 6.40 12.82
N GLY A 103 -15.80 7.71 12.70
CA GLY A 103 -16.24 8.58 13.78
C GLY A 103 -15.45 8.41 15.09
N GLY A 104 -14.15 8.08 15.00
CA GLY A 104 -13.28 7.81 16.15
C GLY A 104 -13.33 6.37 16.69
N TYR A 105 -14.23 5.52 16.20
CA TYR A 105 -14.34 4.13 16.62
C TYR A 105 -13.55 3.21 15.67
N VAL A 106 -12.76 2.29 16.23
CA VAL A 106 -12.01 1.30 15.45
C VAL A 106 -12.97 0.30 14.83
N VAL A 107 -12.86 0.14 13.51
CA VAL A 107 -13.58 -0.89 12.75
C VAL A 107 -12.71 -2.14 12.70
N SER A 108 -13.25 -3.26 13.15
CA SER A 108 -12.55 -4.55 13.04
C SER A 108 -12.52 -4.99 11.57
N LEU A 109 -11.33 -5.08 11.01
CA LEU A 109 -11.12 -5.60 9.66
C LEU A 109 -11.01 -7.13 9.74
N GLY A 110 -11.86 -7.81 8.98
CA GLY A 110 -11.86 -9.26 8.85
C GLY A 110 -11.23 -9.74 7.54
N ALA A 111 -11.74 -10.87 7.04
CA ALA A 111 -11.45 -11.38 5.71
C ALA A 111 -12.10 -10.50 4.62
N ASP A 112 -11.77 -10.79 3.34
CA ASP A 112 -12.37 -10.09 2.17
C ASP A 112 -13.83 -10.57 1.94
N GLU A 113 -14.72 -10.25 2.89
CA GLU A 113 -16.13 -10.65 2.89
C GLU A 113 -17.06 -9.51 3.33
N GLY A 114 -18.33 -9.61 2.97
CA GLY A 114 -19.35 -8.66 3.40
C GLY A 114 -19.43 -7.36 2.58
N SER A 115 -20.04 -6.34 3.16
CA SER A 115 -20.23 -5.03 2.55
C SER A 115 -18.96 -4.18 2.67
N PRO A 116 -18.75 -3.22 1.73
CA PRO A 116 -17.63 -2.29 1.84
C PRO A 116 -17.79 -1.36 3.04
N GLN A 117 -16.68 -1.02 3.66
CA GLN A 117 -16.66 -0.09 4.79
C GLN A 117 -16.56 1.37 4.34
N LEU A 118 -15.95 1.65 3.20
CA LEU A 118 -15.87 2.98 2.60
C LEU A 118 -16.86 3.05 1.44
N LEU A 119 -17.74 4.03 1.47
CA LEU A 119 -18.76 4.24 0.46
C LEU A 119 -18.52 5.53 -0.30
N MET A 120 -18.74 5.52 -1.60
CA MET A 120 -18.73 6.64 -2.51
C MET A 120 -20.12 6.69 -3.15
N LEU A 121 -20.89 7.72 -2.80
CA LEU A 121 -22.27 7.87 -3.22
C LEU A 121 -22.36 8.65 -4.53
N SER A 122 -23.41 8.40 -5.28
CA SER A 122 -23.74 9.16 -6.51
C SER A 122 -24.03 10.64 -6.25
N SER A 123 -24.25 11.02 -5.00
CA SER A 123 -24.39 12.41 -4.53
C SER A 123 -23.06 13.16 -4.35
N ASP A 124 -21.93 12.54 -4.68
CA ASP A 124 -20.57 13.03 -4.44
C ASP A 124 -20.13 13.01 -2.96
N GLU A 125 -20.90 12.38 -2.09
CA GLU A 125 -20.55 12.15 -0.70
C GLU A 125 -19.72 10.86 -0.57
N THR A 126 -18.81 10.84 0.42
CA THR A 126 -18.04 9.64 0.79
C THR A 126 -18.22 9.34 2.27
N SER A 127 -17.88 8.13 2.69
CA SER A 127 -17.80 7.85 4.12
C SER A 127 -16.70 8.70 4.77
N SER A 128 -16.98 9.27 5.94
CA SER A 128 -15.93 9.84 6.79
C SER A 128 -15.14 8.71 7.43
N PHE A 129 -13.82 8.76 7.33
CA PHE A 129 -12.95 7.71 7.87
C PHE A 129 -11.55 8.23 8.20
N THR A 130 -10.85 7.47 9.02
CA THR A 130 -9.41 7.61 9.22
C THR A 130 -8.78 6.22 9.09
N LEU A 131 -7.88 6.06 8.14
CA LEU A 131 -7.09 4.85 7.95
C LEU A 131 -5.65 5.14 8.32
N THR A 132 -5.12 4.39 9.27
CA THR A 132 -3.75 4.50 9.74
C THR A 132 -2.95 3.30 9.30
N PHE A 133 -1.76 3.52 8.76
CA PHE A 133 -0.80 2.45 8.46
C PHE A 133 0.22 2.32 9.58
N GLU A 134 0.26 1.14 10.18
CA GLU A 134 1.12 0.80 11.30
C GLU A 134 2.11 -0.31 10.92
N SER A 135 3.29 -0.29 11.53
CA SER A 135 4.26 -1.37 11.48
C SER A 135 5.02 -1.43 12.80
N LYS A 136 5.07 -2.60 13.45
CA LYS A 136 5.80 -2.82 14.71
C LYS A 136 5.51 -1.75 15.76
N ASP A 137 4.23 -1.49 16.02
CA ASP A 137 3.73 -0.52 17.01
C ASP A 137 4.08 0.96 16.72
N ARG A 138 4.50 1.25 15.50
CA ARG A 138 4.73 2.61 15.03
C ARG A 138 3.74 2.97 13.92
N VAL A 139 3.06 4.11 14.11
CA VAL A 139 2.24 4.75 13.10
C VAL A 139 3.16 5.46 12.10
N TRP A 140 3.00 5.22 10.81
CA TRP A 140 3.77 5.85 9.75
C TRP A 140 3.06 7.04 9.14
N LEU A 141 1.77 6.89 8.89
CA LEU A 141 0.92 7.95 8.37
C LEU A 141 -0.56 7.60 8.54
N SER A 142 -1.41 8.59 8.37
CA SER A 142 -2.86 8.43 8.29
C SER A 142 -3.43 9.00 7.00
N LEU A 143 -4.47 8.36 6.51
CA LEU A 143 -5.29 8.76 5.38
C LEU A 143 -6.69 9.03 5.91
N SER A 144 -7.22 10.23 5.72
CA SER A 144 -8.53 10.60 6.27
C SER A 144 -9.42 11.32 5.26
N SER A 145 -10.72 11.20 5.46
CA SER A 145 -11.75 11.94 4.74
C SER A 145 -12.83 12.38 5.72
N ASP A 146 -13.32 13.59 5.56
CA ASP A 146 -14.48 14.13 6.28
C ASP A 146 -15.83 13.73 5.65
N GLY A 147 -15.79 13.09 4.49
CA GLY A 147 -16.97 12.65 3.74
C GLY A 147 -17.41 13.61 2.64
N LEU A 148 -16.94 14.83 2.61
CA LEU A 148 -17.32 15.87 1.64
C LEU A 148 -16.14 16.35 0.79
N GLY A 149 -14.95 16.39 1.38
CA GLY A 149 -13.73 16.87 0.75
C GLY A 149 -12.91 15.78 0.10
N GLU A 150 -11.71 16.17 -0.33
CA GLU A 150 -10.70 15.24 -0.80
C GLU A 150 -10.11 14.44 0.37
N VAL A 151 -9.52 13.31 0.02
CA VAL A 151 -8.78 12.49 0.97
C VAL A 151 -7.46 13.16 1.32
N VAL A 152 -7.20 13.33 2.61
CA VAL A 152 -5.98 13.98 3.13
C VAL A 152 -5.02 12.91 3.67
N ILE A 153 -3.74 13.06 3.36
CA ILE A 153 -2.66 12.18 3.82
C ILE A 153 -1.76 12.97 4.77
N ASP A 154 -1.70 12.54 6.03
CA ASP A 154 -0.87 13.12 7.08
C ASP A 154 0.20 12.11 7.54
N GLY A 155 1.45 12.57 7.64
CA GLY A 155 2.57 11.72 8.09
C GLY A 155 3.94 12.17 7.67
#